data_0417b10b0a6af486220104fe8423999a
#
_entry.id   0417b10b0a6af486220104fe8423999a
#
_cell.length_a   1.000
_cell.length_b   1.000
_cell.length_c   1.000
_cell.angle_alpha   90.00
_cell.angle_beta   90.00
_cell.angle_gamma   90.00
#
_symmetry.space_group_name_H-M   'P 1'
#
loop_
_entity.id
_entity.type
_entity.pdbx_description
1 polymer ?
#
loop_
_entity_poly.entity_id
_entity_poly.type
_entity_poly.pdbx_seq_one_letter_code
_entity_poly.pdbx_strand_id
1 'polypeptide(L)'
;MIEKFHKILENLEIDYLLVNSTNEYLVEYSSLQENARAKISGFLGSTGDVLLTKEKQYLFVDGRYHEQADLETYDYFSIVKLQLGQNQDDEIRKIIDKTKTLGIVAKKVSQTRLESFTGYKIKLLDFDPINDFTESHNENLSQAFSEHCFTPENPIFISNLEEVSYLTGLRDFSKDFSSKIYAKLFVYKDKRLLFRNNNECANFLKNFDDKLLVDKSLINAFDYSLIKYPVSQVSPIKFLKSIKTKEEIEAYKRAFAQTDKAVKAIREFIENNENLSEYDIATRLKEEFIKYGAKSLSFKSIVAIDKNSALAHYSKNSKDVVLKDGSLVLIDCGAYYDEGYATDITRVFVKGSPDDLQKKVYTTVLKAFLNAYNSNFITGFEYDKLAHKILDNKIDGFQFNHGLGHGIGINVHEAPPALNQSQIAQTELKENMTFTIEPGLYNPEYFGVRLENSCYKTFNKICSFTKMGYEGKLIDFSLLTENEQNWLKEFEIL
;
A
#
# COMPACT_ATOMS: atom_id res chain seq x y z
N MET A 1 26.24 15.58 -6.68
CA MET A 1 25.55 14.27 -6.61
C MET A 1 25.83 13.43 -7.86
N ILE A 2 25.67 13.96 -9.06
CA ILE A 2 25.91 13.26 -10.35
C ILE A 2 27.32 12.66 -10.42
N GLU A 3 28.37 13.41 -10.05
CA GLU A 3 29.74 12.87 -9.99
C GLU A 3 29.89 11.65 -9.05
N LYS A 4 29.11 11.62 -7.95
CA LYS A 4 29.07 10.45 -7.07
C LYS A 4 28.46 9.25 -7.78
N PHE A 5 27.42 9.45 -8.58
CA PHE A 5 26.78 8.36 -9.35
C PHE A 5 27.75 7.82 -10.42
N HIS A 6 28.45 8.70 -11.12
CA HIS A 6 29.47 8.29 -12.09
C HIS A 6 30.56 7.43 -11.44
N LYS A 7 31.09 7.87 -10.30
CA LYS A 7 32.10 7.08 -9.54
C LYS A 7 31.56 5.71 -9.10
N ILE A 8 30.30 5.64 -8.70
CA ILE A 8 29.67 4.34 -8.35
C ILE A 8 29.63 3.42 -9.57
N LEU A 9 29.15 3.92 -10.72
CA LEU A 9 29.07 3.14 -11.94
C LEU A 9 30.47 2.68 -12.41
N GLU A 10 31.48 3.56 -12.37
CA GLU A 10 32.87 3.25 -12.72
C GLU A 10 33.48 2.22 -11.77
N ASN A 11 33.38 2.42 -10.45
CA ASN A 11 33.93 1.50 -9.45
C ASN A 11 33.31 0.10 -9.52
N LEU A 12 32.05 0.03 -9.93
CA LEU A 12 31.31 -1.22 -10.10
C LEU A 12 31.45 -1.80 -11.51
N GLU A 13 32.14 -1.12 -12.43
CA GLU A 13 32.28 -1.53 -13.84
C GLU A 13 30.93 -1.86 -14.48
N ILE A 14 29.93 -0.99 -14.28
CA ILE A 14 28.57 -1.08 -14.83
C ILE A 14 28.21 0.19 -15.59
N ASP A 15 27.31 0.07 -16.54
CA ASP A 15 26.79 1.21 -17.31
C ASP A 15 25.51 1.79 -16.72
N TYR A 16 24.73 0.95 -16.06
CA TYR A 16 23.44 1.27 -15.45
C TYR A 16 23.35 0.68 -14.05
N LEU A 17 22.66 1.37 -13.14
CA LEU A 17 22.31 0.83 -11.82
C LEU A 17 20.81 1.02 -11.57
N LEU A 18 20.10 -0.09 -11.34
CA LEU A 18 18.71 -0.07 -10.87
C LEU A 18 18.68 0.06 -9.35
N VAL A 19 18.05 1.13 -8.85
CA VAL A 19 17.92 1.43 -7.42
C VAL A 19 16.46 1.34 -7.01
N ASN A 20 16.13 0.33 -6.22
CA ASN A 20 14.78 0.02 -5.77
C ASN A 20 14.41 0.77 -4.49
N SER A 21 13.10 0.92 -4.26
CA SER A 21 12.55 1.39 -2.97
C SER A 21 12.49 0.29 -1.92
N THR A 22 12.49 -0.98 -2.32
CA THR A 22 12.34 -2.15 -1.47
C THR A 22 13.60 -2.48 -0.64
N ASN A 23 13.41 -3.25 0.43
CA ASN A 23 14.50 -3.87 1.21
C ASN A 23 14.66 -5.36 0.85
N GLU A 24 15.43 -6.12 1.64
CA GLU A 24 15.70 -7.54 1.42
C GLU A 24 14.47 -8.47 1.57
N TYR A 25 13.41 -7.98 2.20
CA TYR A 25 12.12 -8.67 2.32
C TYR A 25 11.09 -8.20 1.29
N LEU A 26 11.50 -7.35 0.36
CA LEU A 26 10.67 -6.81 -0.73
C LEU A 26 9.42 -6.05 -0.24
N VAL A 27 9.48 -5.41 0.94
CA VAL A 27 8.35 -4.66 1.50
C VAL A 27 8.12 -3.36 0.74
N GLU A 28 6.86 -2.95 0.60
CA GLU A 28 6.47 -1.68 -0.01
C GLU A 28 6.90 -0.48 0.85
N TYR A 29 6.62 -0.55 2.16
CA TYR A 29 6.97 0.49 3.11
C TYR A 29 8.27 0.13 3.83
N SER A 30 9.40 0.47 3.24
CA SER A 30 10.70 0.43 3.91
C SER A 30 10.97 1.75 4.65
N SER A 31 11.78 1.70 5.73
CA SER A 31 12.18 2.91 6.41
C SER A 31 12.95 3.85 5.46
N LEU A 32 12.90 5.17 5.72
CA LEU A 32 13.69 6.13 4.92
C LEU A 32 15.19 5.86 5.01
N GLN A 33 15.64 5.21 6.08
CA GLN A 33 17.04 4.82 6.25
C GLN A 33 17.43 3.65 5.32
N GLU A 34 16.50 2.73 5.03
CA GLU A 34 16.71 1.61 4.11
C GLU A 34 16.45 1.99 2.65
N ASN A 35 15.64 3.03 2.40
CA ASN A 35 15.19 3.38 1.06
C ASN A 35 16.26 4.13 0.27
N ALA A 36 17.07 3.39 -0.49
CA ALA A 36 18.14 3.93 -1.32
C ALA A 36 17.61 4.91 -2.39
N ARG A 37 16.45 4.63 -2.99
CA ARG A 37 15.81 5.49 -3.99
C ARG A 37 15.46 6.85 -3.39
N ALA A 38 14.81 6.90 -2.23
CA ALA A 38 14.45 8.16 -1.58
C ALA A 38 15.68 9.01 -1.24
N LYS A 39 16.77 8.39 -0.78
CA LYS A 39 18.04 9.09 -0.47
C LYS A 39 18.64 9.83 -1.66
N ILE A 40 18.52 9.29 -2.86
CA ILE A 40 19.18 9.87 -4.04
C ILE A 40 18.26 10.73 -4.89
N SER A 41 16.96 10.47 -4.90
CA SER A 41 15.99 11.18 -5.73
C SER A 41 15.25 12.30 -5.00
N GLY A 42 15.16 12.23 -3.67
CA GLY A 42 14.30 13.11 -2.86
C GLY A 42 12.84 12.68 -2.84
N PHE A 43 12.43 11.76 -3.72
CA PHE A 43 11.06 11.29 -3.82
C PHE A 43 10.70 10.31 -2.70
N LEU A 44 9.61 10.58 -1.97
CA LEU A 44 9.20 9.85 -0.76
C LEU A 44 8.00 8.91 -0.95
N GLY A 45 7.45 8.79 -2.17
CA GLY A 45 6.36 7.84 -2.45
C GLY A 45 6.71 6.39 -2.07
N SER A 46 5.73 5.52 -1.84
CA SER A 46 5.99 4.13 -1.39
C SER A 46 6.58 3.26 -2.49
N THR A 47 6.23 3.51 -3.75
CA THR A 47 6.71 2.76 -4.91
C THR A 47 7.47 3.63 -5.90
N GLY A 48 8.11 3.01 -6.87
CA GLY A 48 8.91 3.66 -7.90
C GLY A 48 10.39 3.34 -7.75
N ASP A 49 11.13 3.37 -8.85
CA ASP A 49 12.54 3.05 -8.90
C ASP A 49 13.34 4.11 -9.65
N VAL A 50 14.62 4.12 -9.38
CA VAL A 50 15.58 4.96 -10.10
C VAL A 50 16.45 4.10 -10.99
N LEU A 51 16.71 4.59 -12.22
CA LEU A 51 17.76 4.10 -13.09
C LEU A 51 18.86 5.16 -13.19
N LEU A 52 20.02 4.86 -12.64
CA LEU A 52 21.22 5.68 -12.80
C LEU A 52 21.95 5.28 -14.09
N THR A 53 22.32 6.27 -14.91
CA THR A 53 23.14 6.09 -16.10
C THR A 53 24.28 7.10 -16.11
N LYS A 54 25.24 6.96 -17.03
CA LYS A 54 26.32 7.93 -17.18
C LYS A 54 25.86 9.28 -17.72
N GLU A 55 24.73 9.31 -18.43
CA GLU A 55 24.26 10.54 -19.11
C GLU A 55 23.12 11.21 -18.37
N LYS A 56 22.16 10.44 -17.86
CA LYS A 56 20.90 10.93 -17.33
C LYS A 56 20.39 10.05 -16.20
N GLN A 57 19.72 10.66 -15.23
CA GLN A 57 19.12 9.93 -14.11
C GLN A 57 17.60 9.88 -14.31
N TYR A 58 17.00 8.72 -14.11
CA TYR A 58 15.56 8.54 -14.31
C TYR A 58 14.90 8.09 -13.02
N LEU A 59 13.72 8.66 -12.74
CA LEU A 59 12.81 8.18 -11.71
C LEU A 59 11.53 7.71 -12.39
N PHE A 60 11.10 6.47 -12.14
CA PHE A 60 9.89 5.87 -12.67
C PHE A 60 8.82 5.86 -11.58
N VAL A 61 7.63 6.40 -11.88
CA VAL A 61 6.51 6.46 -10.94
C VAL A 61 5.19 6.15 -11.64
N ASP A 62 4.29 5.46 -10.95
CA ASP A 62 2.93 5.21 -11.44
C ASP A 62 1.99 6.41 -11.24
N GLY A 63 0.76 6.29 -11.76
CA GLY A 63 -0.22 7.38 -11.79
C GLY A 63 -0.57 8.01 -10.44
N ARG A 64 -0.38 7.28 -9.34
CA ARG A 64 -0.63 7.76 -7.98
C ARG A 64 0.36 8.85 -7.56
N TYR A 65 1.53 8.91 -8.19
CA TYR A 65 2.67 9.70 -7.75
C TYR A 65 3.16 10.73 -8.77
N HIS A 66 2.47 10.94 -9.90
CA HIS A 66 2.93 11.82 -10.96
C HIS A 66 3.25 13.24 -10.46
N GLU A 67 2.34 13.83 -9.70
CA GLU A 67 2.49 15.20 -9.20
C GLU A 67 3.39 15.27 -7.97
N GLN A 68 3.33 14.27 -7.09
CA GLN A 68 4.25 14.20 -5.97
C GLN A 68 5.70 14.10 -6.44
N ALA A 69 5.95 13.34 -7.50
CA ALA A 69 7.28 13.22 -8.09
C ALA A 69 7.79 14.56 -8.65
N ASP A 70 6.92 15.35 -9.32
CA ASP A 70 7.28 16.69 -9.80
C ASP A 70 7.68 17.64 -8.65
N LEU A 71 7.04 17.48 -7.48
CA LEU A 71 7.26 18.38 -6.33
C LEU A 71 8.47 17.99 -5.46
N GLU A 72 8.82 16.70 -5.42
CA GLU A 72 9.80 16.17 -4.47
C GLU A 72 11.13 15.80 -5.10
N THR A 73 11.12 15.44 -6.39
CA THR A 73 12.30 14.90 -7.06
C THR A 73 13.30 16.01 -7.36
N TYR A 74 14.57 15.73 -7.14
CA TYR A 74 15.64 16.68 -7.47
C TYR A 74 15.72 16.96 -8.98
N ASP A 75 16.00 18.19 -9.36
CA ASP A 75 15.98 18.71 -10.75
C ASP A 75 16.87 17.94 -11.74
N TYR A 76 17.86 17.20 -11.27
CA TYR A 76 18.75 16.42 -12.13
C TYR A 76 18.19 15.04 -12.50
N PHE A 77 16.95 14.70 -12.04
CA PHE A 77 16.23 13.52 -12.49
C PHE A 77 15.23 13.84 -13.60
N SER A 78 15.08 12.89 -14.49
CA SER A 78 13.97 12.87 -15.44
C SER A 78 12.90 11.91 -14.93
N ILE A 79 11.73 12.44 -14.70
CA ILE A 79 10.60 11.67 -14.20
C ILE A 79 9.90 10.98 -15.37
N VAL A 80 9.81 9.66 -15.32
CA VAL A 80 9.04 8.83 -16.25
C VAL A 80 7.71 8.49 -15.60
N LYS A 81 6.66 9.17 -16.06
CA LYS A 81 5.28 9.04 -15.55
C LYS A 81 4.56 7.92 -16.28
N LEU A 82 4.42 6.76 -15.62
CA LEU A 82 3.76 5.59 -16.18
C LEU A 82 2.26 5.81 -16.27
N GLN A 83 1.69 5.54 -17.43
CA GLN A 83 0.24 5.55 -17.63
C GLN A 83 -0.39 4.25 -17.14
N LEU A 84 -1.70 4.26 -16.88
CA LEU A 84 -2.43 3.07 -16.46
C LEU A 84 -2.20 1.92 -17.46
N GLY A 85 -1.79 0.75 -16.94
CA GLY A 85 -1.46 -0.43 -17.75
C GLY A 85 -0.04 -0.49 -18.29
N GLN A 86 0.79 0.56 -18.14
CA GLN A 86 2.21 0.49 -18.48
C GLN A 86 2.99 -0.25 -17.38
N ASN A 87 3.94 -1.08 -17.81
CA ASN A 87 4.84 -1.79 -16.91
C ASN A 87 6.15 -1.02 -16.77
N GLN A 88 6.61 -0.80 -15.53
CA GLN A 88 7.82 -0.06 -15.23
C GLN A 88 9.08 -0.69 -15.86
N ASP A 89 9.22 -2.01 -15.80
CA ASP A 89 10.37 -2.70 -16.34
C ASP A 89 10.40 -2.63 -17.88
N ASP A 90 9.24 -2.55 -18.55
CA ASP A 90 9.16 -2.29 -19.99
C ASP A 90 9.73 -0.91 -20.34
N GLU A 91 9.41 0.12 -19.55
CA GLU A 91 9.95 1.47 -19.78
C GLU A 91 11.45 1.54 -19.49
N ILE A 92 11.94 0.83 -18.46
CA ILE A 92 13.38 0.71 -18.19
C ILE A 92 14.08 0.05 -19.39
N ARG A 93 13.52 -1.05 -19.94
CA ARG A 93 14.09 -1.77 -21.09
C ARG A 93 14.17 -0.92 -22.36
N LYS A 94 13.38 0.12 -22.51
CA LYS A 94 13.50 1.07 -23.65
C LYS A 94 14.71 1.98 -23.54
N ILE A 95 15.25 2.18 -22.32
CA ILE A 95 16.38 3.07 -22.06
C ILE A 95 17.70 2.33 -22.07
N ILE A 96 17.74 1.10 -21.56
CA ILE A 96 18.97 0.33 -21.40
C ILE A 96 19.37 -0.39 -22.71
N ASP A 97 20.65 -0.32 -23.05
CA ASP A 97 21.23 -1.08 -24.16
C ASP A 97 21.62 -2.49 -23.70
N LYS A 98 21.18 -3.51 -24.44
CA LYS A 98 21.46 -4.92 -24.14
C LYS A 98 22.94 -5.29 -24.12
N THR A 99 23.81 -4.51 -24.82
CA THR A 99 25.23 -4.72 -24.87
C THR A 99 25.98 -4.17 -23.66
N LYS A 100 25.32 -3.27 -22.92
CA LYS A 100 25.85 -2.62 -21.72
C LYS A 100 25.40 -3.35 -20.43
N THR A 101 26.15 -3.15 -19.36
CA THR A 101 25.96 -3.88 -18.10
C THR A 101 25.02 -3.14 -17.17
N LEU A 102 23.93 -3.80 -16.77
CA LEU A 102 22.97 -3.35 -15.74
C LEU A 102 23.34 -3.96 -14.38
N GLY A 103 23.67 -3.11 -13.41
CA GLY A 103 23.82 -3.49 -12.00
C GLY A 103 22.47 -3.60 -11.32
N ILE A 104 22.26 -4.69 -10.59
CA ILE A 104 21.03 -4.93 -9.79
C ILE A 104 21.43 -5.47 -8.41
N VAL A 105 20.89 -4.87 -7.33
CA VAL A 105 21.11 -5.37 -5.97
C VAL A 105 20.24 -6.61 -5.75
N ALA A 106 20.87 -7.79 -5.70
CA ALA A 106 20.18 -9.08 -5.68
C ALA A 106 19.21 -9.26 -4.51
N LYS A 107 19.50 -8.67 -3.36
CA LYS A 107 18.63 -8.71 -2.16
C LYS A 107 17.40 -7.81 -2.26
N LYS A 108 17.38 -6.83 -3.19
CA LYS A 108 16.31 -5.83 -3.30
C LYS A 108 15.42 -6.01 -4.53
N VAL A 109 15.51 -7.12 -5.19
CA VAL A 109 14.71 -7.46 -6.38
C VAL A 109 14.17 -8.88 -6.25
N SER A 110 12.92 -9.11 -6.64
CA SER A 110 12.38 -10.46 -6.68
C SER A 110 12.99 -11.27 -7.81
N GLN A 111 13.00 -12.61 -7.67
CA GLN A 111 13.49 -13.49 -8.72
C GLN A 111 12.70 -13.32 -10.03
N THR A 112 11.38 -13.18 -9.94
CA THR A 112 10.52 -12.91 -11.12
C THR A 112 10.94 -11.63 -11.82
N ARG A 113 11.19 -10.56 -11.06
CA ARG A 113 11.63 -9.29 -11.65
C ARG A 113 13.01 -9.38 -12.27
N LEU A 114 13.95 -10.08 -11.63
CA LEU A 114 15.26 -10.33 -12.22
C LEU A 114 15.13 -11.08 -13.57
N GLU A 115 14.25 -12.08 -13.63
CA GLU A 115 13.99 -12.85 -14.86
C GLU A 115 13.37 -11.99 -15.97
N SER A 116 12.66 -10.89 -15.66
CA SER A 116 12.14 -9.97 -16.68
C SER A 116 13.23 -9.26 -17.49
N PHE A 117 14.46 -9.22 -16.98
CA PHE A 117 15.63 -8.69 -17.66
C PHE A 117 16.47 -9.78 -18.38
N THR A 118 15.92 -10.98 -18.60
CA THR A 118 16.59 -12.04 -19.36
C THR A 118 16.98 -11.53 -20.76
N GLY A 119 18.22 -11.79 -21.17
CA GLY A 119 18.78 -11.31 -22.43
C GLY A 119 19.52 -9.96 -22.33
N TYR A 120 19.55 -9.35 -21.16
CA TYR A 120 20.41 -8.21 -20.85
C TYR A 120 21.67 -8.68 -20.11
N LYS A 121 22.77 -7.92 -20.24
CA LYS A 121 23.98 -8.17 -19.48
C LYS A 121 23.83 -7.65 -18.06
N ILE A 122 23.63 -8.55 -17.09
CA ILE A 122 23.36 -8.19 -15.69
C ILE A 122 24.58 -8.49 -14.83
N LYS A 123 24.92 -7.55 -13.95
CA LYS A 123 25.82 -7.73 -12.82
C LYS A 123 25.03 -7.70 -11.53
N LEU A 124 24.89 -8.86 -10.87
CA LEU A 124 24.26 -8.94 -9.56
C LEU A 124 25.24 -8.40 -8.49
N LEU A 125 24.72 -7.51 -7.66
CA LEU A 125 25.43 -6.94 -6.52
C LEU A 125 24.91 -7.58 -5.25
N ASP A 126 25.79 -8.03 -4.39
CA ASP A 126 25.49 -8.63 -3.08
C ASP A 126 25.39 -7.57 -1.95
N PHE A 127 25.74 -6.33 -2.26
CA PHE A 127 25.62 -5.16 -1.40
C PHE A 127 24.90 -4.01 -2.11
N ASP A 128 24.37 -3.04 -1.34
CA ASP A 128 23.77 -1.84 -1.92
C ASP A 128 24.81 -0.70 -1.98
N PRO A 129 25.22 -0.27 -3.18
CA PRO A 129 26.25 0.77 -3.33
C PRO A 129 25.77 2.18 -2.98
N ILE A 130 24.46 2.35 -2.81
CA ILE A 130 23.84 3.63 -2.39
C ILE A 130 23.64 3.68 -0.89
N ASN A 131 23.32 2.53 -0.29
CA ASN A 131 22.88 2.46 1.08
C ASN A 131 23.41 1.21 1.79
N ASP A 132 24.41 1.41 2.64
CA ASP A 132 25.04 0.39 3.48
C ASP A 132 24.34 0.19 4.84
N PHE A 133 23.17 0.84 5.01
CA PHE A 133 22.42 0.75 6.26
C PHE A 133 21.94 -0.68 6.51
N THR A 134 22.35 -1.25 7.62
CA THR A 134 21.83 -2.49 8.19
C THR A 134 21.04 -2.15 9.45
N GLU A 135 19.76 -2.43 9.44
CA GLU A 135 18.89 -2.17 10.58
C GLU A 135 19.16 -3.17 11.70
N SER A 136 19.37 -2.66 12.93
CA SER A 136 19.32 -3.49 14.11
C SER A 136 17.85 -3.68 14.52
N HIS A 137 17.41 -4.90 14.58
CA HIS A 137 16.03 -5.22 14.98
C HIS A 137 15.91 -5.26 16.49
N ASN A 138 15.38 -4.20 17.10
CA ASN A 138 14.80 -4.28 18.43
C ASN A 138 13.38 -4.81 18.27
N GLU A 139 13.19 -6.08 18.55
CA GLU A 139 11.92 -6.75 18.33
C GLU A 139 10.98 -6.59 19.52
N ASN A 140 9.73 -6.30 19.24
CA ASN A 140 8.63 -6.32 20.20
C ASN A 140 7.61 -7.36 19.74
N LEU A 141 7.97 -8.65 19.93
CA LEU A 141 7.16 -9.76 19.49
C LEU A 141 5.98 -10.01 20.42
N SER A 142 4.81 -10.18 19.80
CA SER A 142 3.60 -10.61 20.48
C SER A 142 2.92 -11.75 19.71
N GLN A 143 2.25 -12.65 20.44
CA GLN A 143 1.43 -13.70 19.86
C GLN A 143 0.00 -13.14 19.72
N ALA A 144 -0.43 -12.83 18.50
CA ALA A 144 -1.76 -12.29 18.24
C ALA A 144 -2.80 -13.40 18.02
N PHE A 145 -2.40 -14.47 17.36
CA PHE A 145 -3.21 -15.66 17.10
C PHE A 145 -2.40 -16.92 17.33
N SER A 146 -3.06 -18.06 17.51
CA SER A 146 -2.40 -19.36 17.43
C SER A 146 -1.84 -19.57 16.02
N GLU A 147 -0.84 -20.43 15.89
CA GLU A 147 -0.29 -20.80 14.58
C GLU A 147 -1.38 -21.33 13.65
N HIS A 148 -1.41 -20.84 12.42
CA HIS A 148 -2.32 -21.40 11.40
C HIS A 148 -1.83 -22.76 10.95
N CYS A 149 -2.75 -23.73 10.91
CA CYS A 149 -2.44 -25.07 10.44
C CYS A 149 -2.12 -25.04 8.94
N PHE A 150 -0.89 -25.39 8.60
CA PHE A 150 -0.43 -25.54 7.22
C PHE A 150 0.63 -26.64 7.17
N THR A 151 0.28 -27.78 6.58
CA THR A 151 1.11 -29.00 6.54
C THR A 151 1.34 -29.44 5.10
N PRO A 152 2.23 -28.75 4.35
CA PRO A 152 2.46 -29.05 2.94
C PRO A 152 3.14 -30.41 2.76
N GLU A 153 2.75 -31.14 1.71
CA GLU A 153 3.36 -32.42 1.35
C GLU A 153 4.79 -32.30 0.82
N ASN A 154 5.13 -31.13 0.26
CA ASN A 154 6.46 -30.81 -0.25
C ASN A 154 7.09 -29.68 0.56
N PRO A 155 8.43 -29.66 0.72
CA PRO A 155 9.13 -28.57 1.39
C PRO A 155 8.83 -27.23 0.72
N ILE A 156 8.45 -26.23 1.50
CA ILE A 156 8.20 -24.86 1.03
C ILE A 156 9.01 -23.85 1.83
N PHE A 157 9.59 -22.88 1.15
CA PHE A 157 10.27 -21.76 1.76
C PHE A 157 9.47 -20.46 1.53
N ILE A 158 9.21 -19.74 2.59
CA ILE A 158 8.36 -18.56 2.64
C ILE A 158 9.21 -17.39 3.13
N SER A 159 9.38 -16.38 2.29
CA SER A 159 10.16 -15.16 2.59
C SER A 159 9.31 -13.90 2.72
N ASN A 160 8.04 -13.97 2.31
CA ASN A 160 7.12 -12.84 2.46
C ASN A 160 6.69 -12.68 3.92
N LEU A 161 6.91 -11.48 4.48
CA LEU A 161 6.69 -11.21 5.90
C LEU A 161 5.22 -11.37 6.34
N GLU A 162 4.28 -11.06 5.46
CA GLU A 162 2.84 -11.20 5.74
C GLU A 162 2.47 -12.68 5.90
N GLU A 163 2.98 -13.53 5.01
CA GLU A 163 2.74 -14.96 5.04
C GLU A 163 3.38 -15.63 6.26
N VAL A 164 4.59 -15.20 6.59
CA VAL A 164 5.28 -15.67 7.81
C VAL A 164 4.52 -15.23 9.06
N SER A 165 4.10 -13.97 9.15
CA SER A 165 3.32 -13.45 10.27
C SER A 165 1.93 -14.11 10.38
N TYR A 166 1.30 -14.43 9.25
CA TYR A 166 0.04 -15.17 9.21
C TYR A 166 0.22 -16.57 9.76
N LEU A 167 1.16 -17.36 9.23
CA LEU A 167 1.35 -18.75 9.62
C LEU A 167 1.80 -18.93 11.07
N THR A 168 2.61 -18.01 11.59
CA THR A 168 3.12 -18.08 12.98
C THR A 168 2.18 -17.44 13.98
N GLY A 169 1.24 -16.60 13.55
CA GLY A 169 0.41 -15.78 14.44
C GLY A 169 1.18 -14.68 15.17
N LEU A 170 2.48 -14.54 14.93
CA LEU A 170 3.35 -13.55 15.56
C LEU A 170 3.19 -12.18 14.92
N ARG A 171 3.37 -11.14 15.75
CA ARG A 171 3.39 -9.73 15.34
C ARG A 171 4.59 -9.03 15.93
N ASP A 172 5.07 -7.99 15.23
CA ASP A 172 6.12 -7.07 15.68
C ASP A 172 5.74 -5.63 15.30
N PHE A 173 5.62 -4.76 16.29
CA PHE A 173 5.27 -3.35 16.12
C PHE A 173 6.47 -2.43 16.29
N SER A 174 7.69 -2.96 16.24
CA SER A 174 8.93 -2.17 16.38
C SER A 174 9.24 -1.29 15.19
N LYS A 175 8.58 -1.55 14.04
CA LYS A 175 8.74 -0.81 12.80
C LYS A 175 7.53 0.08 12.52
N ASP A 176 7.79 1.26 12.01
CA ASP A 176 6.74 2.14 11.52
C ASP A 176 5.95 1.44 10.40
N PHE A 177 4.64 1.64 10.40
CA PHE A 177 3.72 1.15 9.37
C PHE A 177 3.74 -0.36 9.17
N SER A 178 4.04 -1.12 10.22
CA SER A 178 4.13 -2.57 10.15
C SER A 178 3.68 -3.25 11.44
N SER A 179 3.09 -4.42 11.29
CA SER A 179 2.87 -5.40 12.37
C SER A 179 3.58 -6.72 12.08
N LYS A 180 4.38 -6.78 11.01
CA LYS A 180 4.98 -8.00 10.47
C LYS A 180 6.27 -8.35 11.19
N ILE A 181 6.47 -9.65 11.47
CA ILE A 181 7.76 -10.13 11.98
C ILE A 181 8.79 -10.20 10.83
N TYR A 182 10.01 -9.78 11.12
CA TYR A 182 11.13 -9.83 10.18
C TYR A 182 11.82 -11.21 10.28
N ALA A 183 11.26 -12.17 9.55
CA ALA A 183 11.71 -13.55 9.54
C ALA A 183 11.39 -14.23 8.20
N LYS A 184 12.02 -15.38 7.96
CA LYS A 184 11.73 -16.30 6.87
C LYS A 184 11.35 -17.65 7.46
N LEU A 185 10.54 -18.43 6.77
CA LEU A 185 9.97 -19.67 7.31
C LEU A 185 10.16 -20.82 6.32
N PHE A 186 10.68 -21.92 6.81
CA PHE A 186 10.63 -23.21 6.12
C PHE A 186 9.54 -24.07 6.74
N VAL A 187 8.73 -24.72 5.90
CA VAL A 187 7.65 -25.64 6.33
C VAL A 187 7.72 -26.92 5.52
N TYR A 188 7.68 -28.05 6.19
CA TYR A 188 7.54 -29.36 5.56
C TYR A 188 6.83 -30.32 6.51
N LYS A 189 5.65 -30.78 6.16
CA LYS A 189 4.78 -31.54 7.06
C LYS A 189 4.59 -30.77 8.39
N ASP A 190 4.89 -31.40 9.51
CA ASP A 190 4.79 -30.79 10.85
C ASP A 190 6.05 -29.98 11.25
N LYS A 191 7.11 -30.03 10.42
CA LYS A 191 8.36 -29.32 10.72
C LYS A 191 8.26 -27.87 10.26
N ARG A 192 8.55 -26.95 11.19
CA ARG A 192 8.68 -25.51 10.92
C ARG A 192 10.01 -25.02 11.42
N LEU A 193 10.73 -24.23 10.60
CA LEU A 193 11.97 -23.57 10.99
C LEU A 193 11.83 -22.08 10.71
N LEU A 194 11.78 -21.28 11.75
CA LEU A 194 11.70 -19.83 11.66
C LEU A 194 13.10 -19.23 11.70
N PHE A 195 13.52 -18.52 10.66
CA PHE A 195 14.80 -17.88 10.54
C PHE A 195 14.66 -16.38 10.78
N ARG A 196 15.17 -15.91 11.91
CA ARG A 196 15.29 -14.49 12.27
C ARG A 196 16.68 -13.94 11.97
N ASN A 197 17.61 -14.81 11.64
CA ASN A 197 18.97 -14.48 11.25
C ASN A 197 19.23 -14.86 9.79
N ASN A 198 19.61 -13.88 8.97
CA ASN A 198 19.84 -14.09 7.55
C ASN A 198 21.02 -15.03 7.24
N ASN A 199 22.04 -15.08 8.10
CA ASN A 199 23.18 -15.99 7.89
C ASN A 199 22.76 -17.45 8.16
N GLU A 200 21.95 -17.69 9.19
CA GLU A 200 21.39 -19.02 9.45
C GLU A 200 20.47 -19.46 8.33
N CYS A 201 19.63 -18.56 7.84
CA CYS A 201 18.75 -18.80 6.68
C CYS A 201 19.58 -19.14 5.42
N ALA A 202 20.58 -18.32 5.11
CA ALA A 202 21.44 -18.53 3.95
C ALA A 202 22.22 -19.87 4.05
N ASN A 203 22.70 -20.22 5.26
CA ASN A 203 23.34 -21.51 5.48
C ASN A 203 22.38 -22.68 5.31
N PHE A 204 21.15 -22.56 5.79
CA PHE A 204 20.09 -23.55 5.56
C PHE A 204 19.82 -23.74 4.06
N LEU A 205 19.58 -22.66 3.30
CA LEU A 205 19.26 -22.71 1.87
C LEU A 205 20.38 -23.38 1.04
N LYS A 206 21.64 -23.02 1.32
CA LYS A 206 22.82 -23.63 0.66
C LYS A 206 22.96 -25.13 0.91
N ASN A 207 22.55 -25.61 2.09
CA ASN A 207 22.75 -26.99 2.51
C ASN A 207 21.50 -27.86 2.33
N PHE A 208 20.35 -27.28 2.01
CA PHE A 208 19.14 -28.04 1.75
C PHE A 208 19.27 -28.79 0.42
N ASP A 209 19.18 -30.12 0.47
CA ASP A 209 19.53 -31.00 -0.62
C ASP A 209 18.34 -31.76 -1.19
N ASP A 210 17.20 -31.11 -1.30
CA ASP A 210 15.98 -31.62 -1.92
C ASP A 210 15.26 -30.48 -2.68
N LYS A 211 14.22 -30.81 -3.42
CA LYS A 211 13.35 -29.82 -4.09
C LYS A 211 12.71 -28.90 -3.07
N LEU A 212 12.78 -27.60 -3.31
CA LEU A 212 12.23 -26.58 -2.43
C LEU A 212 11.26 -25.69 -3.21
N LEU A 213 9.99 -25.72 -2.82
CA LEU A 213 8.96 -24.88 -3.41
C LEU A 213 9.18 -23.42 -2.96
N VAL A 214 9.12 -22.49 -3.91
CA VAL A 214 9.27 -21.04 -3.65
C VAL A 214 8.41 -20.23 -4.62
N ASP A 215 7.86 -19.13 -4.14
CA ASP A 215 7.24 -18.12 -5.02
C ASP A 215 8.30 -17.12 -5.47
N LYS A 216 8.64 -17.17 -6.76
CA LYS A 216 9.64 -16.28 -7.37
C LYS A 216 9.28 -14.80 -7.28
N SER A 217 8.00 -14.46 -7.15
CA SER A 217 7.56 -13.07 -7.00
C SER A 217 7.77 -12.52 -5.58
N LEU A 218 7.92 -13.42 -4.60
CA LEU A 218 8.00 -13.09 -3.17
C LEU A 218 9.40 -13.32 -2.58
N ILE A 219 10.26 -14.10 -3.23
CA ILE A 219 11.65 -14.34 -2.80
C ILE A 219 12.60 -13.38 -3.53
N ASN A 220 13.56 -12.79 -2.80
CA ASN A 220 14.60 -12.00 -3.44
C ASN A 220 15.59 -12.88 -4.24
N ALA A 221 16.24 -12.28 -5.25
CA ALA A 221 17.11 -13.01 -6.15
C ALA A 221 18.36 -13.60 -5.47
N PHE A 222 18.84 -12.97 -4.39
CA PHE A 222 19.97 -13.49 -3.62
C PHE A 222 19.59 -14.80 -2.92
N ASP A 223 18.52 -14.82 -2.13
CA ASP A 223 18.06 -16.02 -1.42
C ASP A 223 17.72 -17.15 -2.42
N TYR A 224 17.05 -16.80 -3.53
CA TYR A 224 16.73 -17.76 -4.58
C TYR A 224 17.99 -18.44 -5.15
N SER A 225 19.06 -17.67 -5.35
CA SER A 225 20.34 -18.17 -5.91
C SER A 225 21.05 -19.19 -5.00
N LEU A 226 20.69 -19.22 -3.70
CA LEU A 226 21.27 -20.16 -2.73
C LEU A 226 20.61 -21.53 -2.75
N ILE A 227 19.43 -21.66 -3.38
CA ILE A 227 18.65 -22.90 -3.40
C ILE A 227 19.17 -23.81 -4.51
N LYS A 228 19.57 -25.03 -4.17
CA LYS A 228 20.09 -25.99 -5.16
C LYS A 228 19.05 -26.47 -6.16
N TYR A 229 17.84 -26.77 -5.69
CA TYR A 229 16.76 -27.34 -6.50
C TYR A 229 15.44 -26.56 -6.31
N PRO A 230 15.39 -25.28 -6.77
CA PRO A 230 14.19 -24.47 -6.61
C PRO A 230 13.09 -24.95 -7.56
N VAL A 231 11.86 -25.03 -7.03
CA VAL A 231 10.67 -25.30 -7.82
C VAL A 231 9.72 -24.10 -7.69
N SER A 232 9.46 -23.43 -8.81
CA SER A 232 8.61 -22.26 -8.83
C SER A 232 7.13 -22.64 -8.63
N GLN A 233 6.50 -22.06 -7.61
CA GLN A 233 5.09 -22.24 -7.33
C GLN A 233 4.56 -20.93 -6.72
N VAL A 234 3.37 -20.49 -7.17
CA VAL A 234 2.65 -19.40 -6.50
C VAL A 234 2.36 -19.81 -5.07
N SER A 235 2.62 -18.94 -4.12
CA SER A 235 2.41 -19.25 -2.71
C SER A 235 0.93 -19.60 -2.42
N PRO A 236 0.64 -20.79 -1.86
CA PRO A 236 -0.71 -21.14 -1.45
C PRO A 236 -1.19 -20.30 -0.26
N ILE A 237 -0.27 -19.74 0.53
CA ILE A 237 -0.58 -18.93 1.71
C ILE A 237 -1.28 -17.63 1.31
N LYS A 238 -0.92 -17.08 0.15
CA LYS A 238 -1.54 -15.89 -0.42
C LYS A 238 -3.07 -15.97 -0.47
N PHE A 239 -3.60 -17.13 -0.87
CA PHE A 239 -5.05 -17.36 -0.91
C PHE A 239 -5.61 -17.79 0.45
N LEU A 240 -4.88 -18.55 1.24
CA LEU A 240 -5.31 -18.94 2.58
C LEU A 240 -5.58 -17.72 3.47
N LYS A 241 -4.62 -16.78 3.54
CA LYS A 241 -4.76 -15.57 4.37
C LYS A 241 -5.80 -14.59 3.85
N SER A 242 -6.21 -14.67 2.59
CA SER A 242 -7.22 -13.79 2.01
C SER A 242 -8.62 -14.05 2.57
N ILE A 243 -8.91 -15.29 2.98
CA ILE A 243 -10.19 -15.71 3.55
C ILE A 243 -10.04 -15.71 5.07
N LYS A 244 -10.63 -14.75 5.74
CA LYS A 244 -10.48 -14.57 7.19
C LYS A 244 -11.34 -15.58 7.97
N THR A 245 -10.83 -16.04 9.09
CA THR A 245 -11.62 -16.79 10.07
C THR A 245 -12.63 -15.87 10.76
N LYS A 246 -13.59 -16.44 11.49
CA LYS A 246 -14.52 -15.65 12.29
C LYS A 246 -13.81 -14.83 13.37
N GLU A 247 -12.77 -15.40 13.98
CA GLU A 247 -11.95 -14.71 14.99
C GLU A 247 -11.21 -13.52 14.41
N GLU A 248 -10.67 -13.67 13.20
CA GLU A 248 -10.01 -12.59 12.48
C GLU A 248 -10.99 -11.48 12.09
N ILE A 249 -12.20 -11.81 11.63
CA ILE A 249 -13.26 -10.83 11.36
C ILE A 249 -13.64 -10.07 12.64
N GLU A 250 -13.76 -10.75 13.78
CA GLU A 250 -14.03 -10.06 15.05
C GLU A 250 -12.85 -9.19 15.52
N ALA A 251 -11.61 -9.58 15.23
CA ALA A 251 -10.43 -8.76 15.46
C ALA A 251 -10.49 -7.45 14.64
N TYR A 252 -10.83 -7.53 13.36
CA TYR A 252 -11.08 -6.35 12.53
C TYR A 252 -12.14 -5.42 13.10
N LYS A 253 -13.29 -5.96 13.54
CA LYS A 253 -14.36 -5.16 14.14
C LYS A 253 -13.89 -4.41 15.39
N ARG A 254 -13.05 -5.05 16.23
CA ARG A 254 -12.46 -4.38 17.40
C ARG A 254 -11.50 -3.26 16.98
N ALA A 255 -10.63 -3.54 16.01
CA ALA A 255 -9.66 -2.56 15.49
C ALA A 255 -10.37 -1.33 14.89
N PHE A 256 -11.37 -1.55 14.03
CA PHE A 256 -12.14 -0.47 13.42
C PHE A 256 -12.95 0.33 14.44
N ALA A 257 -13.47 -0.30 15.50
CA ALA A 257 -14.14 0.42 16.58
C ALA A 257 -13.23 1.42 17.30
N GLN A 258 -11.91 1.17 17.37
CA GLN A 258 -10.95 2.13 17.92
C GLN A 258 -10.55 3.19 16.87
N THR A 259 -10.35 2.78 15.62
CA THR A 259 -10.10 3.71 14.50
C THR A 259 -11.24 4.72 14.36
N ASP A 260 -12.49 4.28 14.40
CA ASP A 260 -13.67 5.16 14.32
C ASP A 260 -13.68 6.21 15.44
N LYS A 261 -13.30 5.84 16.67
CA LYS A 261 -13.18 6.80 17.78
C LYS A 261 -12.11 7.86 17.51
N ALA A 262 -10.97 7.47 16.97
CA ALA A 262 -9.89 8.40 16.61
C ALA A 262 -10.34 9.37 15.52
N VAL A 263 -10.98 8.88 14.45
CA VAL A 263 -11.48 9.70 13.34
C VAL A 263 -12.61 10.63 13.81
N LYS A 264 -13.51 10.15 14.68
CA LYS A 264 -14.57 10.99 15.27
C LYS A 264 -13.99 12.11 16.12
N ALA A 265 -12.99 11.83 16.95
CA ALA A 265 -12.30 12.83 17.76
C ALA A 265 -11.59 13.89 16.89
N ILE A 266 -11.04 13.50 15.73
CA ILE A 266 -10.46 14.45 14.80
C ILE A 266 -11.51 15.34 14.13
N ARG A 267 -12.66 14.80 13.76
CA ARG A 267 -13.76 15.63 13.25
C ARG A 267 -14.20 16.67 14.27
N GLU A 268 -14.39 16.27 15.53
CA GLU A 268 -14.70 17.19 16.62
C GLU A 268 -13.61 18.24 16.85
N PHE A 269 -12.33 17.84 16.75
CA PHE A 269 -11.19 18.75 16.84
C PHE A 269 -11.20 19.81 15.72
N ILE A 270 -11.46 19.41 14.48
CA ILE A 270 -11.58 20.29 13.32
C ILE A 270 -12.73 21.29 13.50
N GLU A 271 -13.88 20.81 13.98
CA GLU A 271 -15.06 21.65 14.15
C GLU A 271 -14.87 22.74 15.24
N ASN A 272 -14.22 22.38 16.34
CA ASN A 272 -14.09 23.24 17.53
C ASN A 272 -12.83 24.11 17.57
N ASN A 273 -11.93 24.04 16.59
CA ASN A 273 -10.70 24.81 16.57
C ASN A 273 -10.55 25.58 15.27
N GLU A 274 -9.86 26.74 15.35
CA GLU A 274 -9.59 27.61 14.22
C GLU A 274 -8.10 27.57 13.84
N ASN A 275 -7.79 27.97 12.60
CA ASN A 275 -6.42 28.09 12.09
C ASN A 275 -5.58 26.80 12.17
N LEU A 276 -6.22 25.63 12.04
CA LEU A 276 -5.53 24.36 12.03
C LEU A 276 -4.80 24.14 10.71
N SER A 277 -3.51 23.83 10.78
CA SER A 277 -2.75 23.37 9.63
C SER A 277 -2.95 21.84 9.42
N GLU A 278 -2.58 21.37 8.22
CA GLU A 278 -2.53 19.91 7.96
C GLU A 278 -1.63 19.17 8.98
N TYR A 279 -0.52 19.83 9.36
CA TYR A 279 0.40 19.28 10.38
C TYR A 279 -0.25 19.15 11.76
N ASP A 280 -1.03 20.16 12.18
CA ASP A 280 -1.72 20.12 13.47
C ASP A 280 -2.75 19.00 13.51
N ILE A 281 -3.53 18.87 12.43
CA ILE A 281 -4.54 17.81 12.31
C ILE A 281 -3.88 16.42 12.27
N ALA A 282 -2.80 16.25 11.49
CA ALA A 282 -2.09 14.98 11.41
C ALA A 282 -1.42 14.59 12.74
N THR A 283 -0.86 15.56 13.45
CA THR A 283 -0.27 15.37 14.77
C THR A 283 -1.34 14.91 15.77
N ARG A 284 -2.45 15.63 15.81
CA ARG A 284 -3.58 15.30 16.68
C ARG A 284 -4.17 13.92 16.34
N LEU A 285 -4.31 13.58 15.08
CA LEU A 285 -4.78 12.27 14.63
C LEU A 285 -3.90 11.13 15.16
N LYS A 286 -2.57 11.29 15.08
CA LYS A 286 -1.62 10.33 15.64
C LYS A 286 -1.79 10.17 17.16
N GLU A 287 -1.99 11.28 17.89
CA GLU A 287 -2.25 11.25 19.33
C GLU A 287 -3.55 10.52 19.66
N GLU A 288 -4.62 10.75 18.89
CA GLU A 288 -5.89 10.05 19.09
C GLU A 288 -5.77 8.55 18.79
N PHE A 289 -5.05 8.14 17.74
CA PHE A 289 -4.76 6.73 17.49
C PHE A 289 -4.04 6.07 18.67
N ILE A 290 -3.00 6.71 19.21
CA ILE A 290 -2.25 6.20 20.39
C ILE A 290 -3.19 6.10 21.60
N LYS A 291 -3.99 7.13 21.85
CA LYS A 291 -4.97 7.18 22.96
C LYS A 291 -5.97 6.03 22.89
N TYR A 292 -6.40 5.64 21.69
CA TYR A 292 -7.30 4.51 21.48
C TYR A 292 -6.59 3.16 21.26
N GLY A 293 -5.31 3.07 21.61
CA GLY A 293 -4.58 1.81 21.74
C GLY A 293 -3.84 1.34 20.49
N ALA A 294 -3.67 2.20 19.48
CA ALA A 294 -2.86 1.86 18.32
C ALA A 294 -1.40 1.59 18.71
N LYS A 295 -0.82 0.54 18.15
CA LYS A 295 0.59 0.15 18.32
C LYS A 295 1.48 0.82 17.29
N SER A 296 0.98 0.97 16.07
CA SER A 296 1.62 1.65 14.94
C SER A 296 0.52 2.15 14.00
N LEU A 297 0.82 3.16 13.18
CA LEU A 297 -0.05 3.48 12.04
C LEU A 297 0.10 2.41 10.97
N SER A 298 -0.95 2.16 10.17
CA SER A 298 -0.90 1.20 9.05
C SER A 298 -0.15 1.77 7.85
N PHE A 299 -0.16 3.09 7.72
CA PHE A 299 0.61 3.89 6.76
C PHE A 299 0.72 5.33 7.26
N LYS A 300 1.50 6.16 6.56
CA LYS A 300 1.60 7.59 6.88
C LYS A 300 0.26 8.26 6.55
N SER A 301 -0.43 8.76 7.57
CA SER A 301 -1.74 9.40 7.39
C SER A 301 -1.67 10.56 6.40
N ILE A 302 -2.63 10.60 5.50
CA ILE A 302 -2.85 11.69 4.56
C ILE A 302 -3.82 12.67 5.23
N VAL A 303 -3.37 13.90 5.44
CA VAL A 303 -4.22 15.01 5.86
C VAL A 303 -4.01 16.12 4.85
N ALA A 304 -4.99 16.37 4.02
CA ALA A 304 -4.86 17.23 2.86
C ALA A 304 -6.02 18.23 2.78
N ILE A 305 -5.68 19.52 2.80
CA ILE A 305 -6.64 20.62 2.74
C ILE A 305 -6.78 21.12 1.30
N ASP A 306 -8.01 21.29 0.84
CA ASP A 306 -8.37 21.89 -0.44
C ASP A 306 -7.54 21.32 -1.60
N LYS A 307 -6.74 22.12 -2.29
CA LYS A 307 -5.95 21.72 -3.46
C LYS A 307 -5.01 20.53 -3.18
N ASN A 308 -4.47 20.41 -1.97
CA ASN A 308 -3.61 19.29 -1.61
C ASN A 308 -4.37 17.95 -1.60
N SER A 309 -5.69 17.96 -1.37
CA SER A 309 -6.51 16.74 -1.42
C SER A 309 -6.67 16.16 -2.82
N ALA A 310 -6.32 16.91 -3.85
CA ALA A 310 -6.26 16.39 -5.23
C ALA A 310 -5.08 15.43 -5.46
N LEU A 311 -4.09 15.42 -4.58
CA LEU A 311 -2.97 14.48 -4.58
C LEU A 311 -3.37 13.22 -3.80
N ALA A 312 -3.75 12.16 -4.51
CA ALA A 312 -4.30 10.95 -3.90
C ALA A 312 -3.41 10.35 -2.78
N HIS A 313 -2.09 10.50 -2.90
CA HIS A 313 -1.09 10.03 -1.93
C HIS A 313 -0.28 11.18 -1.29
N TYR A 314 -0.95 12.31 -1.02
CA TYR A 314 -0.33 13.47 -0.37
C TYR A 314 0.34 13.09 0.96
N SER A 315 1.63 13.43 1.11
CA SER A 315 2.41 12.96 2.26
C SER A 315 3.11 14.07 3.07
N LYS A 316 2.96 15.35 2.68
CA LYS A 316 3.73 16.43 3.31
C LYS A 316 3.18 16.91 4.64
N ASN A 317 1.84 16.92 4.81
CA ASN A 317 1.18 17.51 5.98
C ASN A 317 1.75 18.89 6.31
N SER A 318 1.44 19.89 5.48
CA SER A 318 2.03 21.23 5.51
C SER A 318 1.67 21.97 6.80
N LYS A 319 2.62 22.78 7.30
CA LYS A 319 2.37 23.75 8.38
C LYS A 319 1.80 25.08 7.88
N ASP A 320 1.93 25.35 6.58
CA ASP A 320 1.57 26.63 5.96
C ASP A 320 0.17 26.61 5.35
N VAL A 321 -0.36 25.41 5.05
CA VAL A 321 -1.73 25.23 4.54
C VAL A 321 -2.67 25.07 5.72
N VAL A 322 -3.54 26.09 5.89
CA VAL A 322 -4.41 26.25 7.05
C VAL A 322 -5.87 26.16 6.64
N LEU A 323 -6.65 25.42 7.43
CA LEU A 323 -8.09 25.23 7.26
C LEU A 323 -8.86 26.56 7.48
N LYS A 324 -9.71 26.93 6.53
CA LYS A 324 -10.54 28.14 6.54
C LYS A 324 -12.02 27.78 6.44
N ASP A 325 -12.89 28.75 6.65
CA ASP A 325 -14.31 28.57 6.36
C ASP A 325 -14.52 28.18 4.89
N GLY A 326 -15.31 27.15 4.63
CA GLY A 326 -15.51 26.57 3.31
C GLY A 326 -14.41 25.57 2.86
N SER A 327 -13.28 25.43 3.58
CA SER A 327 -12.25 24.47 3.22
C SER A 327 -12.68 23.03 3.44
N LEU A 328 -12.30 22.16 2.50
CA LEU A 328 -12.35 20.71 2.66
C LEU A 328 -11.06 20.18 3.30
N VAL A 329 -11.18 19.16 4.12
CA VAL A 329 -10.04 18.36 4.58
C VAL A 329 -10.32 16.88 4.33
N LEU A 330 -9.48 16.27 3.48
CA LEU A 330 -9.44 14.84 3.25
C LEU A 330 -8.50 14.22 4.27
N ILE A 331 -8.99 13.22 4.99
CA ILE A 331 -8.21 12.44 5.96
C ILE A 331 -8.30 10.98 5.57
N ASP A 332 -7.15 10.42 5.19
CA ASP A 332 -6.98 9.01 4.89
C ASP A 332 -5.98 8.43 5.89
N CYS A 333 -6.44 7.46 6.68
CA CYS A 333 -5.71 7.02 7.85
C CYS A 333 -6.08 5.61 8.30
N GLY A 334 -5.16 5.01 9.04
CA GLY A 334 -5.37 3.73 9.67
C GLY A 334 -4.27 3.37 10.66
N ALA A 335 -4.49 2.29 11.39
CA ALA A 335 -3.56 1.85 12.41
C ALA A 335 -3.56 0.32 12.57
N TYR A 336 -2.55 -0.18 13.27
CA TYR A 336 -2.47 -1.53 13.80
C TYR A 336 -2.77 -1.51 15.30
N TYR A 337 -3.56 -2.48 15.73
CA TYR A 337 -3.86 -2.76 17.14
C TYR A 337 -3.30 -4.12 17.55
N ASP A 338 -3.68 -4.65 18.72
CA ASP A 338 -3.06 -5.85 19.32
C ASP A 338 -2.99 -7.05 18.36
N GLU A 339 -4.01 -7.26 17.53
CA GLU A 339 -4.06 -8.39 16.60
C GLU A 339 -3.26 -8.15 15.31
N GLY A 340 -2.79 -6.92 15.08
CA GLY A 340 -1.89 -6.56 13.99
C GLY A 340 -2.49 -6.65 12.59
N TYR A 341 -3.82 -6.51 12.46
CA TYR A 341 -4.48 -6.23 11.19
C TYR A 341 -4.51 -4.73 10.93
N ALA A 342 -4.27 -4.34 9.69
CA ALA A 342 -4.36 -2.95 9.27
C ALA A 342 -5.83 -2.48 9.28
N THR A 343 -6.08 -1.26 9.77
CA THR A 343 -7.29 -0.53 9.43
C THR A 343 -6.98 0.51 8.37
N ASP A 344 -7.99 0.87 7.59
CA ASP A 344 -7.91 1.82 6.50
C ASP A 344 -9.26 2.49 6.29
N ILE A 345 -9.28 3.83 6.30
CA ILE A 345 -10.48 4.64 6.14
C ILE A 345 -10.16 6.02 5.59
N THR A 346 -10.94 6.47 4.61
CA THR A 346 -10.90 7.87 4.17
C THR A 346 -12.20 8.58 4.45
N ARG A 347 -12.10 9.80 5.00
CA ARG A 347 -13.21 10.74 5.17
C ARG A 347 -12.83 12.12 4.68
N VAL A 348 -13.84 12.85 4.20
CA VAL A 348 -13.71 14.28 3.87
C VAL A 348 -14.68 15.06 4.75
N PHE A 349 -14.15 16.06 5.44
CA PHE A 349 -14.91 16.99 6.27
C PHE A 349 -14.83 18.39 5.69
N VAL A 350 -15.78 19.27 6.08
CA VAL A 350 -15.78 20.67 5.71
C VAL A 350 -15.73 21.54 6.96
N LYS A 351 -14.86 22.55 6.95
CA LYS A 351 -14.92 23.63 7.96
C LYS A 351 -15.95 24.65 7.51
N GLY A 352 -16.94 24.91 8.37
CA GLY A 352 -18.00 25.88 8.05
C GLY A 352 -19.00 25.39 6.99
N SER A 353 -19.19 26.16 5.91
CA SER A 353 -20.20 25.90 4.87
C SER A 353 -19.59 25.57 3.53
N PRO A 354 -19.94 24.41 2.91
CA PRO A 354 -19.47 24.03 1.60
C PRO A 354 -20.15 24.81 0.47
N ASP A 355 -19.47 24.91 -0.68
CA ASP A 355 -20.07 25.36 -1.93
C ASP A 355 -20.82 24.26 -2.69
N ASP A 356 -21.48 24.61 -3.79
CA ASP A 356 -22.28 23.67 -4.59
C ASP A 356 -21.41 22.67 -5.36
N LEU A 357 -20.19 23.04 -5.77
CA LEU A 357 -19.26 22.15 -6.45
C LEU A 357 -18.75 21.09 -5.48
N GLN A 358 -18.38 21.47 -4.26
CA GLN A 358 -17.95 20.56 -3.21
C GLN A 358 -19.04 19.53 -2.89
N LYS A 359 -20.30 19.97 -2.72
CA LYS A 359 -21.45 19.06 -2.52
C LYS A 359 -21.65 18.12 -3.68
N LYS A 360 -21.59 18.64 -4.91
CA LYS A 360 -21.77 17.83 -6.13
C LYS A 360 -20.69 16.76 -6.25
N VAL A 361 -19.43 17.09 -6.06
CA VAL A 361 -18.30 16.14 -6.14
C VAL A 361 -18.42 15.09 -5.04
N TYR A 362 -18.60 15.52 -3.78
CA TYR A 362 -18.74 14.62 -2.65
C TYR A 362 -19.91 13.64 -2.83
N THR A 363 -21.08 14.14 -3.22
CA THR A 363 -22.26 13.29 -3.42
C THR A 363 -22.06 12.33 -4.58
N THR A 364 -21.36 12.73 -5.65
CA THR A 364 -21.05 11.82 -6.79
C THR A 364 -20.12 10.69 -6.34
N VAL A 365 -19.11 10.96 -5.52
CA VAL A 365 -18.24 9.93 -4.94
C VAL A 365 -19.04 9.04 -3.98
N LEU A 366 -19.89 9.60 -3.14
CA LEU A 366 -20.76 8.84 -2.24
C LEU A 366 -21.71 7.90 -3.02
N LYS A 367 -22.26 8.33 -4.15
CA LYS A 367 -23.07 7.46 -5.04
C LYS A 367 -22.25 6.27 -5.54
N ALA A 368 -21.00 6.47 -5.96
CA ALA A 368 -20.15 5.38 -6.41
C ALA A 368 -19.89 4.38 -5.28
N PHE A 369 -19.61 4.86 -4.06
CA PHE A 369 -19.47 4.02 -2.88
C PHE A 369 -20.75 3.23 -2.59
N LEU A 370 -21.90 3.89 -2.48
CA LEU A 370 -23.19 3.25 -2.15
C LEU A 370 -23.59 2.19 -3.18
N ASN A 371 -23.39 2.46 -4.48
CA ASN A 371 -23.69 1.51 -5.52
C ASN A 371 -22.75 0.30 -5.51
N ALA A 372 -21.44 0.50 -5.31
CA ALA A 372 -20.49 -0.59 -5.16
C ALA A 372 -20.82 -1.43 -3.92
N TYR A 373 -20.97 -0.81 -2.75
CA TYR A 373 -21.25 -1.46 -1.48
C TYR A 373 -22.54 -2.32 -1.50
N ASN A 374 -23.58 -1.88 -2.21
CA ASN A 374 -24.86 -2.58 -2.32
C ASN A 374 -24.97 -3.51 -3.55
N SER A 375 -23.90 -3.66 -4.33
CA SER A 375 -23.81 -4.63 -5.41
C SER A 375 -23.39 -6.01 -4.91
N ASN A 376 -23.66 -7.04 -5.72
CA ASN A 376 -23.27 -8.42 -5.40
C ASN A 376 -22.57 -9.05 -6.63
N PHE A 377 -21.48 -8.44 -7.06
CA PHE A 377 -20.65 -8.98 -8.13
C PHE A 377 -19.75 -10.12 -7.65
N ILE A 378 -19.26 -10.89 -8.60
CA ILE A 378 -18.40 -12.05 -8.33
C ILE A 378 -16.94 -11.64 -8.20
N THR A 379 -16.51 -10.63 -8.94
CA THR A 379 -15.10 -10.24 -9.05
C THR A 379 -14.90 -8.77 -8.69
N GLY A 380 -13.73 -8.43 -8.18
CA GLY A 380 -13.36 -7.04 -7.91
C GLY A 380 -13.30 -6.17 -9.18
N PHE A 381 -13.00 -6.78 -10.33
CA PHE A 381 -13.02 -6.12 -11.63
C PHE A 381 -14.41 -5.53 -11.97
N GLU A 382 -15.50 -6.27 -11.66
CA GLU A 382 -16.87 -5.80 -11.92
C GLU A 382 -17.25 -4.62 -11.03
N TYR A 383 -16.80 -4.63 -9.76
CA TYR A 383 -16.99 -3.51 -8.83
C TYR A 383 -16.29 -2.25 -9.30
N ASP A 384 -15.04 -2.36 -9.72
CA ASP A 384 -14.25 -1.26 -10.26
C ASP A 384 -14.88 -0.68 -11.53
N LYS A 385 -15.30 -1.54 -12.45
CA LYS A 385 -16.02 -1.12 -13.66
C LYS A 385 -17.30 -0.35 -13.36
N LEU A 386 -18.04 -0.72 -12.30
CA LEU A 386 -19.22 0.02 -11.87
C LEU A 386 -18.84 1.42 -11.37
N ALA A 387 -17.80 1.54 -10.56
CA ALA A 387 -17.33 2.82 -10.05
C ALA A 387 -16.91 3.77 -11.19
N HIS A 388 -16.11 3.29 -12.13
CA HIS A 388 -15.74 4.04 -13.33
C HIS A 388 -16.96 4.52 -14.12
N LYS A 389 -17.98 3.67 -14.33
CA LYS A 389 -19.24 4.05 -15.00
C LYS A 389 -19.95 5.22 -14.29
N ILE A 390 -19.84 5.30 -12.96
CA ILE A 390 -20.51 6.34 -12.18
C ILE A 390 -19.65 7.62 -12.11
N LEU A 391 -18.33 7.51 -12.11
CA LEU A 391 -17.43 8.64 -11.87
C LEU A 391 -16.84 9.26 -13.12
N ASP A 392 -16.51 8.47 -14.15
CA ASP A 392 -15.78 8.96 -15.31
C ASP A 392 -16.57 9.99 -16.10
N ASN A 393 -15.93 11.14 -16.35
CA ASN A 393 -16.49 12.25 -17.13
C ASN A 393 -17.82 12.81 -16.60
N LYS A 394 -18.10 12.68 -15.30
CA LYS A 394 -19.34 13.19 -14.69
C LYS A 394 -19.23 14.63 -14.24
N ILE A 395 -18.04 15.07 -13.89
CA ILE A 395 -17.77 16.45 -13.47
C ILE A 395 -16.51 16.91 -14.21
N ASP A 396 -16.65 18.01 -14.95
CA ASP A 396 -15.56 18.54 -15.79
C ASP A 396 -14.30 18.82 -14.96
N GLY A 397 -13.16 18.32 -15.45
CA GLY A 397 -11.85 18.48 -14.83
C GLY A 397 -11.56 17.55 -13.66
N PHE A 398 -12.56 16.80 -13.16
CA PHE A 398 -12.36 15.80 -12.12
C PHE A 398 -12.17 14.41 -12.71
N GLN A 399 -11.20 13.65 -12.20
CA GLN A 399 -10.83 12.34 -12.70
C GLN A 399 -10.79 11.31 -11.57
N PHE A 400 -11.19 10.07 -11.88
CA PHE A 400 -10.95 8.89 -11.06
C PHE A 400 -9.78 8.12 -11.66
N ASN A 401 -8.60 8.18 -11.05
CA ASN A 401 -7.32 7.75 -11.62
C ASN A 401 -6.62 6.62 -10.86
N HIS A 402 -7.35 5.89 -10.02
CA HIS A 402 -6.87 4.69 -9.31
C HIS A 402 -7.93 3.59 -9.31
N GLY A 403 -7.59 2.40 -8.79
CA GLY A 403 -8.56 1.31 -8.61
C GLY A 403 -9.59 1.63 -7.54
N LEU A 404 -10.74 0.97 -7.60
CA LEU A 404 -11.80 1.14 -6.61
C LEU A 404 -11.38 0.67 -5.20
N GLY A 405 -10.40 -0.21 -5.09
CA GLY A 405 -9.94 -0.69 -3.80
C GLY A 405 -8.96 -1.86 -3.87
N HIS A 406 -8.54 -2.30 -2.73
CA HIS A 406 -7.56 -3.36 -2.54
C HIS A 406 -7.97 -4.29 -1.41
N GLY A 407 -7.37 -5.48 -1.38
CA GLY A 407 -7.47 -6.35 -0.20
C GLY A 407 -6.72 -5.73 0.98
N ILE A 408 -7.21 -5.99 2.19
CA ILE A 408 -6.61 -5.52 3.43
C ILE A 408 -6.38 -6.69 4.38
N GLY A 409 -5.23 -6.71 5.05
CA GLY A 409 -4.80 -7.82 5.89
C GLY A 409 -3.83 -7.40 6.98
N ILE A 410 -2.81 -8.23 7.17
CA ILE A 410 -1.63 -7.90 7.98
C ILE A 410 -0.87 -6.74 7.34
N ASN A 411 -0.94 -6.63 6.03
CA ASN A 411 -0.51 -5.44 5.30
C ASN A 411 -1.73 -4.62 4.88
N VAL A 412 -1.58 -3.30 4.79
CA VAL A 412 -2.67 -2.43 4.32
C VAL A 412 -3.07 -2.78 2.89
N HIS A 413 -2.11 -2.97 2.00
CA HIS A 413 -2.32 -3.49 0.65
C HIS A 413 -2.02 -4.99 0.61
N GLU A 414 -3.03 -5.83 0.51
CA GLU A 414 -2.89 -7.28 0.57
C GLU A 414 -3.78 -7.99 -0.46
N ALA A 415 -3.23 -8.36 -1.59
CA ALA A 415 -3.97 -9.06 -2.65
C ALA A 415 -3.71 -10.59 -2.64
N PRO A 416 -4.71 -11.43 -3.00
CA PRO A 416 -6.11 -11.10 -3.28
C PRO A 416 -6.93 -10.77 -2.03
N PRO A 417 -8.10 -10.08 -2.17
CA PRO A 417 -8.68 -9.58 -3.39
C PRO A 417 -8.06 -8.26 -3.87
N ALA A 418 -8.47 -7.80 -5.05
CA ALA A 418 -8.24 -6.46 -5.54
C ALA A 418 -9.49 -5.97 -6.27
N LEU A 419 -9.80 -4.67 -6.18
CA LEU A 419 -10.92 -4.05 -6.87
C LEU A 419 -10.36 -3.03 -7.87
N ASN A 420 -9.88 -3.51 -9.01
CA ASN A 420 -9.26 -2.70 -10.06
C ASN A 420 -9.28 -3.43 -11.41
N GLN A 421 -8.58 -2.91 -12.42
CA GLN A 421 -8.53 -3.51 -13.77
C GLN A 421 -7.40 -4.55 -13.94
N SER A 422 -6.71 -4.96 -12.88
CA SER A 422 -5.63 -5.95 -12.96
C SER A 422 -6.15 -7.39 -13.08
N GLN A 423 -5.27 -8.32 -13.49
CA GLN A 423 -5.62 -9.72 -13.62
C GLN A 423 -6.02 -10.36 -12.27
N ILE A 424 -5.41 -9.96 -11.17
CA ILE A 424 -5.75 -10.49 -9.83
C ILE A 424 -7.17 -10.10 -9.42
N ALA A 425 -7.72 -9.00 -9.91
CA ALA A 425 -9.09 -8.56 -9.65
C ALA A 425 -10.17 -9.45 -10.32
N GLN A 426 -9.77 -10.34 -11.24
CA GLN A 426 -10.64 -11.38 -11.80
C GLN A 426 -10.85 -12.55 -10.83
N THR A 427 -10.13 -12.60 -9.71
CA THR A 427 -10.32 -13.63 -8.68
C THR A 427 -11.70 -13.46 -8.05
N GLU A 428 -12.41 -14.59 -7.86
CA GLU A 428 -13.71 -14.62 -7.19
C GLU A 428 -13.60 -14.08 -5.76
N LEU A 429 -14.46 -13.12 -5.42
CA LEU A 429 -14.62 -12.59 -4.06
C LEU A 429 -15.39 -13.60 -3.21
N LYS A 430 -14.68 -14.32 -2.38
CA LYS A 430 -15.24 -15.35 -1.47
C LYS A 430 -15.70 -14.72 -0.16
N GLU A 431 -16.57 -15.45 0.53
CA GLU A 431 -17.01 -15.09 1.89
C GLU A 431 -15.79 -14.93 2.82
N ASN A 432 -15.85 -13.89 3.67
CA ASN A 432 -14.79 -13.46 4.59
C ASN A 432 -13.51 -12.94 3.93
N MET A 433 -13.49 -12.68 2.63
CA MET A 433 -12.47 -11.82 2.07
C MET A 433 -12.67 -10.37 2.51
N THR A 434 -11.57 -9.70 2.86
CA THR A 434 -11.53 -8.31 3.34
C THR A 434 -10.89 -7.40 2.31
N PHE A 435 -11.49 -6.22 2.07
CA PHE A 435 -11.07 -5.27 1.04
C PHE A 435 -11.59 -3.86 1.33
N THR A 436 -11.02 -2.85 0.67
CA THR A 436 -11.51 -1.47 0.69
C THR A 436 -12.45 -1.20 -0.48
N ILE A 437 -13.35 -0.23 -0.30
CA ILE A 437 -14.14 0.41 -1.36
C ILE A 437 -13.88 1.90 -1.19
N GLU A 438 -13.11 2.50 -2.10
CA GLU A 438 -12.52 3.84 -1.96
C GLU A 438 -12.65 4.70 -3.23
N PRO A 439 -13.84 4.88 -3.80
CA PRO A 439 -13.99 5.75 -4.96
C PRO A 439 -13.52 7.17 -4.65
N GLY A 440 -12.94 7.83 -5.66
CA GLY A 440 -12.46 9.21 -5.53
C GLY A 440 -12.56 10.02 -6.80
N LEU A 441 -12.66 11.33 -6.68
CA LEU A 441 -12.60 12.30 -7.77
C LEU A 441 -11.62 13.41 -7.41
N TYR A 442 -10.69 13.71 -8.30
CA TYR A 442 -9.58 14.63 -8.06
C TYR A 442 -9.45 15.64 -9.19
N ASN A 443 -9.23 16.91 -8.80
CA ASN A 443 -8.89 17.98 -9.73
C ASN A 443 -7.73 18.81 -9.16
N PRO A 444 -6.53 18.79 -9.77
CA PRO A 444 -5.35 19.49 -9.27
C PRO A 444 -5.51 21.01 -9.13
N GLU A 445 -6.46 21.61 -9.86
CA GLU A 445 -6.72 23.05 -9.76
C GLU A 445 -7.68 23.40 -8.62
N TYR A 446 -8.43 22.42 -8.09
CA TYR A 446 -9.45 22.67 -7.07
C TYR A 446 -9.22 21.86 -5.79
N PHE A 447 -9.68 20.61 -5.78
CA PHE A 447 -9.61 19.69 -4.62
C PHE A 447 -9.83 18.25 -5.06
N GLY A 448 -9.68 17.32 -4.10
CA GLY A 448 -10.07 15.91 -4.26
C GLY A 448 -11.02 15.46 -3.16
N VAL A 449 -11.81 14.46 -3.49
CA VAL A 449 -12.70 13.74 -2.56
C VAL A 449 -12.46 12.25 -2.72
N ARG A 450 -12.18 11.54 -1.62
CA ARG A 450 -12.22 10.08 -1.51
C ARG A 450 -13.08 9.70 -0.32
N LEU A 451 -13.92 8.70 -0.49
CA LEU A 451 -14.74 8.13 0.58
C LEU A 451 -14.50 6.64 0.63
N GLU A 452 -14.01 6.14 1.75
CA GLU A 452 -13.55 4.78 1.86
C GLU A 452 -14.09 4.08 3.10
N ASN A 453 -14.51 2.85 2.90
CA ASN A 453 -14.72 1.89 3.98
C ASN A 453 -13.95 0.61 3.70
N SER A 454 -13.27 0.10 4.70
CA SER A 454 -12.83 -1.29 4.70
C SER A 454 -14.03 -2.20 5.02
N CYS A 455 -14.13 -3.26 4.23
CA CYS A 455 -15.29 -4.13 4.17
C CYS A 455 -14.89 -5.61 4.19
N TYR A 456 -15.87 -6.47 4.40
CA TYR A 456 -15.75 -7.91 4.18
C TYR A 456 -16.95 -8.46 3.43
N LYS A 457 -16.72 -9.50 2.64
CA LYS A 457 -17.78 -10.21 1.90
C LYS A 457 -18.50 -11.18 2.83
N THR A 458 -19.82 -11.19 2.79
CA THR A 458 -20.64 -12.29 3.30
C THR A 458 -21.31 -13.01 2.14
N PHE A 459 -22.04 -14.08 2.41
CA PHE A 459 -22.73 -14.84 1.36
C PHE A 459 -23.63 -13.95 0.47
N ASN A 460 -24.38 -13.02 1.10
CA ASN A 460 -25.40 -12.23 0.40
C ASN A 460 -25.04 -10.76 0.17
N LYS A 461 -24.05 -10.21 0.88
CA LYS A 461 -23.76 -8.78 0.84
C LYS A 461 -22.33 -8.46 1.26
N ILE A 462 -21.94 -7.22 1.04
CA ILE A 462 -20.77 -6.60 1.65
C ILE A 462 -21.16 -6.01 2.99
N CYS A 463 -20.28 -6.10 3.99
CA CYS A 463 -20.43 -5.50 5.30
C CYS A 463 -19.24 -4.58 5.59
N SER A 464 -19.51 -3.37 6.07
CA SER A 464 -18.46 -2.43 6.48
C SER A 464 -17.99 -2.74 7.90
N PHE A 465 -16.67 -2.66 8.12
CA PHE A 465 -16.07 -2.70 9.45
C PHE A 465 -16.23 -1.37 10.18
N THR A 466 -16.05 -0.25 9.47
CA THR A 466 -16.20 1.09 10.05
C THR A 466 -17.66 1.46 10.23
N LYS A 467 -17.95 2.15 11.34
CA LYS A 467 -19.22 2.80 11.64
C LYS A 467 -19.10 4.32 11.58
N MET A 468 -17.92 4.84 11.26
CA MET A 468 -17.74 6.28 11.07
C MET A 468 -18.64 6.79 9.94
N GLY A 469 -19.40 7.83 10.22
CA GLY A 469 -20.40 8.39 9.32
C GLY A 469 -19.81 9.26 8.20
N TYR A 470 -20.71 9.84 7.42
CA TYR A 470 -20.41 10.77 6.32
C TYR A 470 -20.79 12.20 6.69
N GLU A 471 -20.04 13.20 6.16
CA GLU A 471 -20.27 14.63 6.44
C GLU A 471 -21.56 15.13 5.77
N GLY A 472 -22.61 15.32 6.57
CA GLY A 472 -23.95 15.68 6.09
C GLY A 472 -24.02 17.02 5.36
N LYS A 473 -23.19 17.99 5.76
CA LYS A 473 -23.12 19.29 5.10
C LYS A 473 -22.70 19.18 3.63
N LEU A 474 -21.96 18.13 3.27
CA LEU A 474 -21.45 17.87 1.91
C LEU A 474 -22.41 17.01 1.06
N ILE A 475 -23.52 16.50 1.63
CA ILE A 475 -24.46 15.66 0.89
C ILE A 475 -25.56 16.52 0.26
N ASP A 476 -25.63 16.49 -1.07
CA ASP A 476 -26.80 16.98 -1.80
C ASP A 476 -27.78 15.83 -2.02
N PHE A 477 -28.79 15.73 -1.14
CA PHE A 477 -29.79 14.67 -1.23
C PHE A 477 -30.62 14.67 -2.50
N SER A 478 -30.70 15.80 -3.23
CA SER A 478 -31.40 15.89 -4.50
C SER A 478 -30.70 15.11 -5.64
N LEU A 479 -29.41 14.85 -5.50
CA LEU A 479 -28.60 14.07 -6.46
C LEU A 479 -28.68 12.56 -6.21
N LEU A 480 -29.22 12.14 -5.04
CA LEU A 480 -29.37 10.73 -4.68
C LEU A 480 -30.72 10.20 -5.12
N THR A 481 -30.74 9.02 -5.73
CA THR A 481 -31.97 8.26 -5.99
C THR A 481 -32.60 7.80 -4.68
N GLU A 482 -33.87 7.40 -4.71
CA GLU A 482 -34.57 6.86 -3.54
C GLU A 482 -33.83 5.63 -2.93
N ASN A 483 -33.32 4.74 -3.81
CA ASN A 483 -32.54 3.59 -3.35
C ASN A 483 -31.25 4.02 -2.64
N GLU A 484 -30.49 4.97 -3.21
CA GLU A 484 -29.25 5.47 -2.62
C GLU A 484 -29.51 6.17 -1.27
N GLN A 485 -30.61 6.93 -1.15
CA GLN A 485 -31.02 7.52 0.12
C GLN A 485 -31.39 6.44 1.17
N ASN A 486 -32.02 5.35 0.73
CA ASN A 486 -32.35 4.22 1.61
C ASN A 486 -31.07 3.47 2.05
N TRP A 487 -30.11 3.24 1.17
CA TRP A 487 -28.83 2.62 1.50
C TRP A 487 -28.00 3.48 2.45
N LEU A 488 -28.04 4.81 2.27
CA LEU A 488 -27.33 5.74 3.13
C LEU A 488 -27.81 5.68 4.60
N LYS A 489 -29.03 5.24 4.88
CA LYS A 489 -29.57 5.07 6.24
C LYS A 489 -28.81 4.02 7.08
N GLU A 490 -28.00 3.14 6.45
CA GLU A 490 -27.12 2.21 7.16
C GLU A 490 -25.98 2.92 7.88
N PHE A 491 -25.64 4.13 7.43
CA PHE A 491 -24.52 4.92 7.92
C PHE A 491 -24.98 6.15 8.72
N GLU A 492 -24.17 6.56 9.70
CA GLU A 492 -24.36 7.81 10.42
C GLU A 492 -24.20 9.00 9.47
N ILE A 493 -25.02 10.03 9.63
CA ILE A 493 -24.84 11.33 8.97
C ILE A 493 -24.39 12.30 10.06
N LEU A 494 -23.19 12.88 9.86
CA LEU A 494 -22.48 13.70 10.84
C LEU A 494 -22.91 15.16 10.76
#